data_3b77f5ddc237db1e7875e4f610cb48e9
#
_entry.id   3b77f5ddc237db1e7875e4f610cb48e9
#
_cell.length_a   1.000
_cell.length_b   1.000
_cell.length_c   1.000
_cell.angle_alpha   90.00
_cell.angle_beta   90.00
_cell.angle_gamma   90.00
#
_symmetry.space_group_name_H-M   'P 1'
#
loop_
_entity.id
_entity.type
_entity.pdbx_description
1 polymer ?
#
loop_
_entity_poly.entity_id
_entity_poly.type
_entity_poly.pdbx_seq_one_letter_code
_entity_poly.pdbx_strand_id
1 'polypeptide(L)'
;MFHTVSSDSEKESRYQAEISLLNHSKQHQQELAQMYEELTERQHDYKHHLQVLQELVDGKGHSTAQDYLQCLISENEHEKIIVTGSPSVDALLTAKQKIMMDAGIQFEYTPYPLASLPISTLDFCSIVGNLLDNAIEGIRRISLKGNDMEPPTIHLSFSRSWDMFYIYCENPCDPETVVKHKDLFVSSKSKTEPGLHGLGLHSIDAIASKAQGRTEYSVQNKVFYAKVVLPYLNQGRLYS
;
A
#
# COMPACT_ATOMS: atom_id res chain seq x y z
N MET A 1 3.39 -45.92 22.55
CA MET A 1 3.69 -45.76 21.11
C MET A 1 2.99 -44.56 20.46
N PHE A 2 2.02 -43.91 21.10
CA PHE A 2 1.30 -42.75 20.53
C PHE A 2 1.90 -41.37 20.87
N HIS A 3 2.84 -41.24 21.80
CA HIS A 3 3.46 -39.95 22.19
C HIS A 3 4.60 -39.49 21.28
N THR A 4 5.23 -40.37 20.55
CA THR A 4 6.35 -40.01 19.63
C THR A 4 5.87 -39.44 18.30
N VAL A 5 4.73 -39.90 17.79
CA VAL A 5 4.18 -39.45 16.49
C VAL A 5 3.64 -38.00 16.55
N SER A 6 3.08 -37.59 17.71
CA SER A 6 2.58 -36.23 17.92
C SER A 6 3.72 -35.19 17.96
N SER A 7 4.86 -35.53 18.56
CA SER A 7 6.02 -34.64 18.67
C SER A 7 6.71 -34.39 17.33
N ASP A 8 6.75 -35.35 16.43
CA ASP A 8 7.38 -35.23 15.13
C ASP A 8 6.50 -34.43 14.16
N SER A 9 5.18 -34.59 14.24
CA SER A 9 4.23 -33.81 13.47
C SER A 9 4.22 -32.32 13.88
N GLU A 10 4.39 -32.01 15.17
CA GLU A 10 4.50 -30.61 15.64
C GLU A 10 5.82 -29.95 15.20
N LYS A 11 6.92 -30.71 15.19
CA LYS A 11 8.20 -30.22 14.69
C LYS A 11 8.17 -29.94 13.18
N GLU A 12 7.59 -30.87 12.43
CA GLU A 12 7.40 -30.72 10.97
C GLU A 12 6.58 -29.46 10.66
N SER A 13 5.48 -29.25 11.39
CA SER A 13 4.64 -28.05 11.23
C SER A 13 5.39 -26.75 11.56
N ARG A 14 6.24 -26.75 12.59
CA ARG A 14 7.09 -25.60 12.93
C ARG A 14 8.15 -25.32 11.86
N TYR A 15 8.82 -26.33 11.34
CA TYR A 15 9.79 -26.19 10.25
C TYR A 15 9.15 -25.66 8.97
N GLN A 16 7.96 -26.13 8.63
CA GLN A 16 7.22 -25.63 7.46
C GLN A 16 6.81 -24.16 7.65
N ALA A 17 6.38 -23.76 8.84
CA ALA A 17 6.06 -22.38 9.15
C ALA A 17 7.30 -21.47 9.09
N GLU A 18 8.45 -21.95 9.57
CA GLU A 18 9.71 -21.19 9.53
C GLU A 18 10.23 -21.02 8.10
N ILE A 19 10.17 -22.07 7.28
CA ILE A 19 10.51 -22.00 5.85
C ILE A 19 9.59 -21.02 5.10
N SER A 20 8.29 -21.05 5.41
CA SER A 20 7.33 -20.12 4.81
C SER A 20 7.63 -18.67 5.18
N LEU A 21 7.95 -18.39 6.44
CA LEU A 21 8.38 -17.06 6.90
C LEU A 21 9.67 -16.60 6.23
N LEU A 22 10.66 -17.47 6.09
CA LEU A 22 11.92 -17.19 5.42
C LEU A 22 11.71 -16.87 3.92
N ASN A 23 10.88 -17.65 3.26
CA ASN A 23 10.55 -17.42 1.85
C ASN A 23 9.79 -16.10 1.65
N HIS A 24 8.85 -15.79 2.53
CA HIS A 24 8.12 -14.52 2.49
C HIS A 24 9.04 -13.32 2.76
N SER A 25 9.96 -13.45 3.72
CA SER A 25 10.97 -12.42 3.99
C SER A 25 11.91 -12.21 2.81
N LYS A 26 12.33 -13.30 2.14
CA LYS A 26 13.18 -13.24 0.96
C LYS A 26 12.47 -12.60 -0.23
N GLN A 27 11.23 -12.95 -0.44
CA GLN A 27 10.40 -12.34 -1.50
C GLN A 27 10.22 -10.84 -1.26
N HIS A 28 9.92 -10.45 -0.03
CA HIS A 28 9.78 -9.03 0.32
C HIS A 28 11.10 -8.25 0.16
N GLN A 29 12.24 -8.87 0.48
CA GLN A 29 13.56 -8.26 0.22
C GLN A 29 13.82 -8.09 -1.29
N GLN A 30 13.40 -9.05 -2.11
CA GLN A 30 13.53 -8.95 -3.56
C GLN A 30 12.64 -7.85 -4.15
N GLU A 31 11.39 -7.74 -3.68
CA GLU A 31 10.47 -6.67 -4.07
C GLU A 31 11.02 -5.29 -3.68
N LEU A 32 11.58 -5.16 -2.48
CA LEU A 32 12.23 -3.92 -2.05
C LEU A 32 13.47 -3.59 -2.89
N ALA A 33 14.28 -4.59 -3.24
CA ALA A 33 15.46 -4.38 -4.08
C ALA A 33 15.07 -3.91 -5.49
N GLN A 34 14.05 -4.52 -6.09
CA GLN A 34 13.52 -4.09 -7.38
C GLN A 34 12.96 -2.66 -7.32
N MET A 35 12.22 -2.34 -6.27
CA MET A 35 11.68 -0.99 -6.06
C MET A 35 12.80 0.05 -5.88
N TYR A 36 13.90 -0.32 -5.23
CA TYR A 36 15.09 0.53 -5.07
C TYR A 36 15.81 0.76 -6.41
N GLU A 37 15.89 -0.27 -7.24
CA GLU A 37 16.50 -0.21 -8.56
C GLU A 37 15.69 0.69 -9.49
N GLU A 38 14.37 0.54 -9.54
CA GLU A 38 13.45 1.43 -10.28
C GLU A 38 13.52 2.89 -9.82
N LEU A 39 13.62 3.11 -8.51
CA LEU A 39 13.78 4.47 -7.95
C LEU A 39 15.10 5.10 -8.38
N THR A 40 16.18 4.32 -8.39
CA THR A 40 17.51 4.81 -8.80
C THR A 40 17.52 5.16 -10.28
N GLU A 41 16.89 4.35 -11.10
CA GLU A 41 16.75 4.58 -12.54
C GLU A 41 15.92 5.85 -12.81
N ARG A 42 14.78 6.03 -12.15
CA ARG A 42 13.97 7.24 -12.25
C ARG A 42 14.72 8.49 -11.77
N GLN A 43 15.50 8.40 -10.69
CA GLN A 43 16.34 9.54 -10.24
C GLN A 43 17.38 9.93 -11.29
N HIS A 44 17.96 8.94 -11.96
CA HIS A 44 18.90 9.17 -13.05
C HIS A 44 18.23 9.90 -14.21
N ASP A 45 17.04 9.47 -14.60
CA ASP A 45 16.27 10.06 -15.69
C ASP A 45 15.84 11.50 -15.37
N TYR A 46 15.38 11.77 -14.15
CA TYR A 46 15.09 13.15 -13.73
C TYR A 46 16.33 14.03 -13.79
N LYS A 47 17.48 13.54 -13.36
CA LYS A 47 18.72 14.30 -13.43
C LYS A 47 19.11 14.59 -14.88
N HIS A 48 18.92 13.64 -15.77
CA HIS A 48 19.16 13.82 -17.21
C HIS A 48 18.20 14.86 -17.80
N HIS A 49 16.90 14.81 -17.50
CA HIS A 49 15.93 15.82 -17.95
C HIS A 49 16.27 17.21 -17.44
N LEU A 50 16.70 17.35 -16.19
CA LEU A 50 17.14 18.63 -15.63
C LEU A 50 18.40 19.14 -16.31
N GLN A 51 19.35 18.29 -16.70
CA GLN A 51 20.55 18.69 -17.43
C GLN A 51 20.20 19.17 -18.84
N VAL A 52 19.32 18.47 -19.55
CA VAL A 52 18.84 18.90 -20.87
C VAL A 52 18.13 20.24 -20.77
N LEU A 53 17.28 20.44 -19.80
CA LEU A 53 16.61 21.73 -19.57
C LEU A 53 17.61 22.86 -19.31
N GLN A 54 18.64 22.60 -18.49
CA GLN A 54 19.69 23.58 -18.20
C GLN A 54 20.46 23.99 -19.49
N GLU A 55 20.84 22.99 -20.30
CA GLU A 55 21.51 23.25 -21.58
C GLU A 55 20.64 24.05 -22.56
N LEU A 56 19.34 23.75 -22.62
CA LEU A 56 18.40 24.48 -23.46
C LEU A 56 18.21 25.93 -22.99
N VAL A 57 18.19 26.19 -21.71
CA VAL A 57 18.08 27.52 -21.11
C VAL A 57 19.37 28.33 -21.36
N ASP A 58 20.53 27.72 -21.14
CA ASP A 58 21.83 28.35 -21.31
C ASP A 58 22.12 28.66 -22.80
N GLY A 59 21.61 27.83 -23.70
CA GLY A 59 21.74 28.01 -25.17
C GLY A 59 20.82 29.07 -25.80
N LYS A 60 20.11 29.88 -25.02
CA LYS A 60 19.12 30.88 -25.49
C LYS A 60 17.89 30.31 -26.21
N GLY A 61 17.61 29.03 -26.06
CA GLY A 61 16.46 28.35 -26.62
C GLY A 61 15.25 28.33 -25.70
N HIS A 62 14.80 29.49 -25.18
CA HIS A 62 13.67 29.53 -24.22
C HIS A 62 12.39 28.89 -24.75
N SER A 63 12.10 29.03 -26.06
CA SER A 63 10.97 28.36 -26.69
C SER A 63 11.12 26.83 -26.67
N THR A 64 12.31 26.34 -27.02
CA THR A 64 12.62 24.90 -27.06
C THR A 64 12.62 24.26 -25.66
N ALA A 65 13.03 25.02 -24.63
CA ALA A 65 12.95 24.56 -23.24
C ALA A 65 11.50 24.50 -22.75
N GLN A 66 10.64 25.44 -23.18
CA GLN A 66 9.21 25.41 -22.90
C GLN A 66 8.51 24.23 -23.60
N ASP A 67 8.84 24.01 -24.89
CA ASP A 67 8.29 22.88 -25.65
C ASP A 67 8.70 21.52 -25.03
N TYR A 68 9.96 21.41 -24.58
CA TYR A 68 10.46 20.24 -23.93
C TYR A 68 9.80 20.00 -22.56
N LEU A 69 9.62 21.06 -21.76
CA LEU A 69 8.85 21.00 -20.50
C LEU A 69 7.41 20.58 -20.75
N GLN A 70 6.77 21.10 -21.79
CA GLN A 70 5.40 20.75 -22.13
C GLN A 70 5.29 19.27 -22.56
N CYS A 71 6.28 18.76 -23.29
CA CYS A 71 6.38 17.35 -23.65
C CYS A 71 6.50 16.47 -22.39
N LEU A 72 7.41 16.81 -21.47
CA LEU A 72 7.58 16.08 -20.20
C LEU A 72 6.33 16.12 -19.32
N ILE A 73 5.62 17.25 -19.30
CA ILE A 73 4.36 17.38 -18.55
C ILE A 73 3.28 16.51 -19.21
N SER A 74 3.16 16.53 -20.54
CA SER A 74 2.14 15.74 -21.24
C SER A 74 2.40 14.22 -21.18
N GLU A 75 3.66 13.80 -21.21
CA GLU A 75 4.02 12.39 -20.96
C GLU A 75 3.66 11.93 -19.53
N ASN A 76 3.73 12.84 -18.56
CA ASN A 76 3.37 12.57 -17.16
C ASN A 76 1.90 12.90 -16.80
N GLU A 77 1.11 13.50 -17.71
CA GLU A 77 -0.31 13.81 -17.43
C GLU A 77 -1.17 12.57 -17.17
N HIS A 78 -0.69 11.38 -17.53
CA HIS A 78 -1.35 10.12 -17.20
C HIS A 78 -0.92 9.54 -15.85
N GLU A 79 0.19 9.99 -15.27
CA GLU A 79 0.60 9.64 -13.91
C GLU A 79 0.43 10.87 -13.00
N LYS A 80 -0.68 10.98 -12.30
CA LYS A 80 -0.79 11.94 -11.18
C LYS A 80 0.33 11.60 -10.19
N ILE A 81 1.41 12.37 -10.20
CA ILE A 81 2.51 12.20 -9.26
C ILE A 81 1.97 12.45 -7.86
N ILE A 82 1.98 11.41 -7.04
CA ILE A 82 1.57 11.51 -5.64
C ILE A 82 2.78 12.01 -4.85
N VAL A 83 2.66 13.19 -4.28
CA VAL A 83 3.70 13.79 -3.45
C VAL A 83 3.18 13.94 -2.04
N THR A 84 3.61 13.07 -1.14
CA THR A 84 3.28 13.12 0.30
C THR A 84 4.38 13.80 1.12
N GLY A 85 5.58 13.94 0.56
CA GLY A 85 6.78 14.39 1.25
C GLY A 85 7.56 13.26 1.92
N SER A 86 7.12 12.00 1.76
CA SER A 86 7.85 10.79 2.14
C SER A 86 8.19 9.98 0.88
N PRO A 87 9.44 9.97 0.42
CA PRO A 87 9.81 9.32 -0.85
C PRO A 87 9.40 7.85 -0.94
N SER A 88 9.49 7.11 0.16
CA SER A 88 9.11 5.70 0.20
C SER A 88 7.60 5.50 0.04
N VAL A 89 6.80 6.39 0.65
CA VAL A 89 5.33 6.34 0.52
C VAL A 89 4.92 6.77 -0.88
N ASP A 90 5.58 7.80 -1.43
CA ASP A 90 5.33 8.29 -2.80
C ASP A 90 5.57 7.18 -3.82
N ALA A 91 6.70 6.47 -3.71
CA ALA A 91 7.03 5.32 -4.56
C ALA A 91 5.99 4.19 -4.45
N LEU A 92 5.62 3.83 -3.21
CA LEU A 92 4.60 2.80 -2.97
C LEU A 92 3.27 3.18 -3.61
N LEU A 93 2.78 4.39 -3.37
CA LEU A 93 1.49 4.85 -3.90
C LEU A 93 1.49 4.91 -5.43
N THR A 94 2.59 5.39 -6.04
CA THR A 94 2.76 5.43 -7.50
C THR A 94 2.74 4.03 -8.09
N ALA A 95 3.47 3.08 -7.50
CA ALA A 95 3.47 1.68 -7.96
C ALA A 95 2.07 1.05 -7.86
N LYS A 96 1.36 1.29 -6.76
CA LYS A 96 -0.01 0.77 -6.58
C LYS A 96 -1.01 1.43 -7.52
N GLN A 97 -0.87 2.74 -7.77
CA GLN A 97 -1.70 3.47 -8.75
C GLN A 97 -1.59 2.85 -10.14
N LYS A 98 -0.38 2.52 -10.58
CA LYS A 98 -0.15 1.84 -11.86
C LYS A 98 -0.87 0.50 -11.94
N ILE A 99 -0.75 -0.34 -10.90
CA ILE A 99 -1.45 -1.64 -10.84
C ILE A 99 -2.97 -1.47 -10.90
N MET A 100 -3.51 -0.44 -10.23
CA MET A 100 -4.94 -0.13 -10.25
C MET A 100 -5.39 0.33 -11.63
N MET A 101 -4.61 1.21 -12.27
CA MET A 101 -4.90 1.72 -13.61
C MET A 101 -4.91 0.58 -14.64
N ASP A 102 -3.92 -0.32 -14.61
CA ASP A 102 -3.86 -1.50 -15.48
C ASP A 102 -5.05 -2.46 -15.25
N ALA A 103 -5.62 -2.45 -14.05
CA ALA A 103 -6.80 -3.24 -13.69
C ALA A 103 -8.14 -2.51 -13.94
N GLY A 104 -8.14 -1.29 -14.49
CA GLY A 104 -9.34 -0.48 -14.70
C GLY A 104 -9.98 0.03 -13.41
N ILE A 105 -9.18 0.18 -12.34
CA ILE A 105 -9.61 0.66 -11.02
C ILE A 105 -9.20 2.12 -10.90
N GLN A 106 -10.14 2.98 -10.51
CA GLN A 106 -9.82 4.37 -10.17
C GLN A 106 -9.20 4.45 -8.78
N PHE A 107 -8.19 5.31 -8.64
CA PHE A 107 -7.56 5.59 -7.36
C PHE A 107 -7.72 7.05 -6.99
N GLU A 108 -8.38 7.29 -5.87
CA GLU A 108 -8.53 8.63 -5.29
C GLU A 108 -7.72 8.72 -4.00
N TYR A 109 -6.74 9.60 -4.02
CA TYR A 109 -5.90 9.90 -2.88
C TYR A 109 -6.17 11.33 -2.41
N THR A 110 -6.50 11.50 -1.14
CA THR A 110 -6.58 12.83 -0.53
C THR A 110 -5.18 13.25 -0.08
N PRO A 111 -4.57 14.28 -0.71
CA PRO A 111 -3.24 14.72 -0.38
C PRO A 111 -3.10 15.09 1.10
N TYR A 112 -2.08 14.52 1.75
CA TYR A 112 -1.73 14.83 3.13
C TYR A 112 -0.19 14.83 3.28
N PRO A 113 0.41 15.87 3.89
CA PRO A 113 1.85 15.94 4.06
C PRO A 113 2.33 14.93 5.11
N LEU A 114 3.22 14.02 4.70
CA LEU A 114 3.82 12.99 5.55
C LEU A 114 5.28 13.34 5.90
N ALA A 115 5.54 14.60 6.24
CA ALA A 115 6.89 15.05 6.64
C ALA A 115 7.44 14.29 7.86
N SER A 116 6.54 13.78 8.71
CA SER A 116 6.88 12.83 9.77
C SER A 116 5.79 11.78 9.89
N LEU A 117 6.21 10.55 10.20
CA LEU A 117 5.31 9.41 10.33
C LEU A 117 5.14 9.01 11.80
N PRO A 118 3.97 8.47 12.20
CA PRO A 118 3.73 8.02 13.58
C PRO A 118 4.54 6.78 13.96
N ILE A 119 4.99 6.03 12.98
CA ILE A 119 5.75 4.77 13.10
C ILE A 119 6.91 4.75 12.11
N SER A 120 7.71 3.68 12.08
CA SER A 120 8.78 3.55 11.11
C SER A 120 8.22 3.59 9.67
N THR A 121 9.00 4.14 8.73
CA THR A 121 8.61 4.21 7.32
C THR A 121 8.27 2.84 6.75
N LEU A 122 9.03 1.80 7.15
CA LEU A 122 8.79 0.42 6.72
C LEU A 122 7.44 -0.10 7.22
N ASP A 123 7.14 0.07 8.50
CA ASP A 123 5.86 -0.35 9.09
C ASP A 123 4.69 0.42 8.47
N PHE A 124 4.87 1.74 8.21
CA PHE A 124 3.86 2.56 7.55
C PHE A 124 3.58 2.10 6.11
N CYS A 125 4.62 1.88 5.32
CA CYS A 125 4.50 1.36 3.96
C CYS A 125 3.87 -0.05 3.97
N SER A 126 4.18 -0.88 4.94
CA SER A 126 3.57 -2.20 5.10
C SER A 126 2.07 -2.10 5.37
N ILE A 127 1.62 -1.20 6.24
CA ILE A 127 0.19 -0.96 6.49
C ILE A 127 -0.50 -0.49 5.21
N VAL A 128 0.01 0.57 4.57
CA VAL A 128 -0.60 1.16 3.37
C VAL A 128 -0.62 0.17 2.21
N GLY A 129 0.49 -0.54 1.99
CA GLY A 129 0.59 -1.57 0.96
C GLY A 129 -0.45 -2.68 1.14
N ASN A 130 -0.56 -3.23 2.35
CA ASN A 130 -1.55 -4.28 2.65
C ASN A 130 -3.00 -3.79 2.53
N LEU A 131 -3.30 -2.54 2.90
CA LEU A 131 -4.63 -1.94 2.70
C LEU A 131 -4.99 -1.88 1.22
N LEU A 132 -4.07 -1.37 0.39
CA LEU A 132 -4.29 -1.23 -1.04
C LEU A 132 -4.35 -2.60 -1.75
N ASP A 133 -3.53 -3.57 -1.36
CA ASP A 133 -3.61 -4.94 -1.90
C ASP A 133 -4.93 -5.61 -1.57
N ASN A 134 -5.40 -5.46 -0.34
CA ASN A 134 -6.72 -5.96 0.05
C ASN A 134 -7.85 -5.30 -0.75
N ALA A 135 -7.75 -3.98 -1.01
CA ALA A 135 -8.72 -3.25 -1.79
C ALA A 135 -8.75 -3.72 -3.25
N ILE A 136 -7.59 -3.84 -3.90
CA ILE A 136 -7.45 -4.36 -5.27
C ILE A 136 -8.00 -5.78 -5.38
N GLU A 137 -7.64 -6.65 -4.44
CA GLU A 137 -8.16 -8.01 -4.41
C GLU A 137 -9.68 -8.06 -4.17
N GLY A 138 -10.20 -7.19 -3.31
CA GLY A 138 -11.64 -7.07 -3.05
C GLY A 138 -12.42 -6.74 -4.31
N ILE A 139 -11.95 -5.78 -5.09
CA ILE A 139 -12.56 -5.38 -6.36
C ILE A 139 -12.46 -6.49 -7.41
N ARG A 140 -11.33 -7.17 -7.53
CA ARG A 140 -11.16 -8.29 -8.48
C ARG A 140 -12.14 -9.46 -8.24
N ARG A 141 -12.69 -9.57 -7.04
CA ARG A 141 -13.70 -10.59 -6.69
C ARG A 141 -15.12 -10.18 -7.03
N ILE A 142 -15.35 -8.90 -7.27
CA ILE A 142 -16.67 -8.43 -7.70
C ILE A 142 -16.87 -8.88 -9.15
N SER A 143 -17.91 -9.70 -9.38
CA SER A 143 -18.32 -10.02 -10.74
C SER A 143 -18.91 -8.76 -11.38
N LEU A 144 -18.12 -8.06 -12.18
CA LEU A 144 -18.57 -6.91 -12.96
C LEU A 144 -19.50 -7.42 -14.07
N LYS A 145 -20.78 -7.54 -13.76
CA LYS A 145 -21.83 -7.89 -14.73
C LYS A 145 -22.45 -6.60 -15.24
N GLY A 146 -22.06 -6.19 -16.43
CA GLY A 146 -22.68 -5.09 -17.16
C GLY A 146 -21.68 -4.07 -17.70
N ASN A 147 -21.89 -3.63 -18.94
CA ASN A 147 -21.04 -2.68 -19.66
C ASN A 147 -21.24 -1.19 -19.25
N ASP A 148 -22.13 -0.91 -18.30
CA ASP A 148 -22.54 0.47 -17.94
C ASP A 148 -22.19 0.85 -16.49
N MET A 149 -21.29 0.15 -15.84
CA MET A 149 -20.89 0.50 -14.48
C MET A 149 -19.68 1.46 -14.49
N GLU A 150 -19.79 2.49 -13.68
CA GLU A 150 -18.66 3.36 -13.36
C GLU A 150 -17.48 2.51 -12.87
N PRO A 151 -16.23 2.86 -13.23
CA PRO A 151 -15.07 2.11 -12.79
C PRO A 151 -15.00 2.09 -11.24
N PRO A 152 -14.71 0.92 -10.65
CA PRO A 152 -14.60 0.82 -9.20
C PRO A 152 -13.48 1.71 -8.69
N THR A 153 -13.74 2.43 -7.59
CA THR A 153 -12.82 3.42 -7.05
C THR A 153 -12.30 2.97 -5.68
N ILE A 154 -10.99 3.08 -5.47
CA ILE A 154 -10.35 2.93 -4.16
C ILE A 154 -10.04 4.33 -3.64
N HIS A 155 -10.50 4.63 -2.43
CA HIS A 155 -10.20 5.89 -1.75
C HIS A 155 -9.20 5.64 -0.63
N LEU A 156 -8.09 6.39 -0.64
CA LEU A 156 -7.10 6.41 0.43
C LEU A 156 -6.97 7.82 0.98
N SER A 157 -7.06 7.97 2.29
CA SER A 157 -6.84 9.26 2.93
C SER A 157 -6.07 9.12 4.24
N PHE A 158 -5.30 10.15 4.54
CA PHE A 158 -4.60 10.31 5.80
C PHE A 158 -5.13 11.55 6.51
N SER A 159 -5.20 11.49 7.82
CA SER A 159 -5.54 12.65 8.63
C SER A 159 -4.88 12.57 9.99
N ARG A 160 -4.77 13.71 10.64
CA ARG A 160 -4.32 13.82 12.03
C ARG A 160 -5.31 14.63 12.83
N SER A 161 -5.64 14.11 13.99
CA SER A 161 -6.46 14.85 14.97
C SER A 161 -5.85 14.63 16.35
N TRP A 162 -5.53 15.72 17.05
CA TRP A 162 -4.84 15.68 18.34
C TRP A 162 -3.54 14.87 18.27
N ASP A 163 -3.38 13.91 19.15
CA ASP A 163 -2.21 13.02 19.22
C ASP A 163 -2.45 11.67 18.50
N MET A 164 -3.33 11.65 17.51
CA MET A 164 -3.68 10.45 16.74
C MET A 164 -3.55 10.71 15.24
N PHE A 165 -2.99 9.73 14.55
CA PHE A 165 -2.89 9.67 13.11
C PHE A 165 -3.86 8.61 12.59
N TYR A 166 -4.54 8.91 11.51
CA TYR A 166 -5.56 8.07 10.91
C TYR A 166 -5.21 7.75 9.47
N ILE A 167 -5.36 6.47 9.11
CA ILE A 167 -5.30 5.98 7.74
C ILE A 167 -6.68 5.41 7.43
N TYR A 168 -7.31 5.88 6.36
CA TYR A 168 -8.58 5.37 5.87
C TYR A 168 -8.40 4.81 4.48
N CYS A 169 -8.95 3.61 4.26
CA CYS A 169 -9.02 3.00 2.94
C CYS A 169 -10.42 2.45 2.72
N GLU A 170 -11.03 2.81 1.60
CA GLU A 170 -12.38 2.39 1.23
C GLU A 170 -12.36 1.80 -0.17
N ASN A 171 -13.09 0.72 -0.37
CA ASN A 171 -13.24 0.11 -1.68
C ASN A 171 -14.57 -0.63 -1.82
N PRO A 172 -15.14 -0.71 -3.03
CA PRO A 172 -16.26 -1.61 -3.30
C PRO A 172 -15.90 -3.05 -2.94
N CYS A 173 -16.86 -3.79 -2.41
CA CYS A 173 -16.70 -5.21 -2.12
C CYS A 173 -18.01 -5.97 -2.33
N ASP A 174 -17.91 -7.28 -2.54
CA ASP A 174 -19.04 -8.17 -2.44
C ASP A 174 -19.16 -8.65 -0.98
N PRO A 175 -20.23 -8.26 -0.26
CA PRO A 175 -20.43 -8.63 1.14
C PRO A 175 -20.42 -10.15 1.38
N GLU A 176 -20.81 -10.96 0.39
CA GLU A 176 -20.82 -12.42 0.49
C GLU A 176 -19.40 -13.02 0.48
N THR A 177 -18.43 -12.29 -0.08
CA THR A 177 -17.01 -12.72 -0.12
C THR A 177 -16.21 -12.28 1.11
N VAL A 178 -16.79 -11.39 1.93
CA VAL A 178 -16.15 -10.91 3.16
C VAL A 178 -16.56 -11.82 4.33
N VAL A 179 -15.69 -12.72 4.72
CA VAL A 179 -15.97 -13.67 5.80
C VAL A 179 -15.58 -13.07 7.16
N LYS A 180 -16.56 -12.96 8.07
CA LYS A 180 -16.31 -12.68 9.49
C LYS A 180 -16.13 -13.99 10.24
N HIS A 181 -14.99 -14.19 10.87
CA HIS A 181 -14.77 -15.30 11.77
C HIS A 181 -14.41 -14.76 13.17
N LYS A 182 -15.32 -14.89 14.16
CA LYS A 182 -15.14 -14.43 15.56
C LYS A 182 -14.59 -12.99 15.65
N ASP A 183 -15.32 -12.01 15.11
CA ASP A 183 -14.97 -10.60 15.06
C ASP A 183 -13.72 -10.22 14.24
N LEU A 184 -13.08 -11.16 13.58
CA LEU A 184 -11.99 -10.94 12.63
C LEU A 184 -12.50 -11.07 11.20
N PHE A 185 -12.14 -10.11 10.36
CA PHE A 185 -12.36 -10.20 8.91
C PHE A 185 -11.31 -11.16 8.32
N VAL A 186 -11.77 -12.31 7.80
CA VAL A 186 -10.89 -13.31 7.18
C VAL A 186 -11.19 -13.36 5.70
N SER A 187 -10.15 -13.41 4.87
CA SER A 187 -10.31 -13.61 3.43
C SER A 187 -10.96 -14.97 3.14
N SER A 188 -11.93 -15.01 2.24
CA SER A 188 -12.66 -16.22 1.82
C SER A 188 -11.78 -17.30 1.16
N LYS A 189 -10.51 -16.99 0.85
CA LYS A 189 -9.54 -17.94 0.29
C LYS A 189 -9.14 -19.08 1.24
N SER A 190 -9.52 -19.02 2.52
CA SER A 190 -9.16 -20.05 3.51
C SER A 190 -9.79 -21.42 3.25
N LYS A 191 -10.74 -21.54 2.29
CA LYS A 191 -11.43 -22.81 1.99
C LYS A 191 -10.76 -23.65 0.90
N THR A 192 -9.92 -23.06 0.04
CA THR A 192 -9.31 -23.75 -1.11
C THR A 192 -7.80 -23.98 -0.99
N GLU A 193 -7.10 -23.16 -0.20
CA GLU A 193 -5.66 -23.35 0.08
C GLU A 193 -5.38 -22.97 1.54
N PRO A 194 -5.17 -23.96 2.44
CA PRO A 194 -4.81 -23.66 3.82
C PRO A 194 -3.36 -23.17 3.87
N GLY A 195 -3.14 -21.89 4.09
CA GLY A 195 -1.83 -21.43 4.49
C GLY A 195 -1.39 -20.02 4.10
N LEU A 196 -1.93 -19.37 3.06
CA LEU A 196 -1.31 -18.14 2.57
C LEU A 196 -2.17 -16.86 2.54
N HIS A 197 -3.46 -16.91 2.85
CA HIS A 197 -4.36 -15.78 2.65
C HIS A 197 -5.14 -15.41 3.91
N GLY A 198 -5.07 -14.17 4.29
CA GLY A 198 -5.54 -13.56 5.54
C GLY A 198 -4.42 -12.82 6.26
N LEU A 199 -3.19 -12.91 5.73
CA LEU A 199 -2.00 -12.34 6.35
C LEU A 199 -1.99 -10.79 6.30
N GLY A 200 -2.63 -10.18 5.29
CA GLY A 200 -2.60 -8.73 5.10
C GLY A 200 -3.25 -7.96 6.26
N LEU A 201 -4.50 -8.27 6.60
CA LEU A 201 -5.19 -7.62 7.72
C LEU A 201 -4.54 -7.97 9.06
N HIS A 202 -4.11 -9.23 9.24
CA HIS A 202 -3.40 -9.64 10.44
C HIS A 202 -2.05 -8.91 10.61
N SER A 203 -1.34 -8.67 9.51
CA SER A 203 -0.10 -7.86 9.52
C SER A 203 -0.38 -6.42 9.92
N ILE A 204 -1.45 -5.81 9.39
CA ILE A 204 -1.88 -4.46 9.77
C ILE A 204 -2.19 -4.40 11.27
N ASP A 205 -2.97 -5.37 11.77
CA ASP A 205 -3.36 -5.45 13.19
C ASP A 205 -2.14 -5.61 14.10
N ALA A 206 -1.18 -6.45 13.71
CA ALA A 206 0.04 -6.67 14.47
C ALA A 206 0.91 -5.40 14.54
N ILE A 207 1.08 -4.71 13.41
CA ILE A 207 1.87 -3.47 13.35
C ILE A 207 1.17 -2.37 14.16
N ALA A 208 -0.13 -2.19 13.96
CA ALA A 208 -0.90 -1.19 14.70
C ALA A 208 -0.86 -1.44 16.21
N SER A 209 -1.06 -2.69 16.64
CA SER A 209 -1.01 -3.09 18.05
C SER A 209 0.38 -2.87 18.67
N LYS A 210 1.46 -3.20 17.94
CA LYS A 210 2.84 -2.93 18.36
C LYS A 210 3.09 -1.44 18.57
N ALA A 211 2.44 -0.59 17.76
CA ALA A 211 2.49 0.85 17.88
C ALA A 211 1.47 1.43 18.89
N GLN A 212 0.81 0.60 19.70
CA GLN A 212 -0.26 1.00 20.63
C GLN A 212 -1.45 1.67 19.92
N GLY A 213 -1.62 1.39 18.64
CA GLY A 213 -2.74 1.81 17.83
C GLY A 213 -3.87 0.77 17.81
N ARG A 214 -4.82 0.98 16.92
CA ARG A 214 -5.93 0.05 16.69
C ARG A 214 -6.39 0.09 15.25
N THR A 215 -7.09 -0.96 14.85
CA THR A 215 -7.71 -1.10 13.54
C THR A 215 -9.23 -1.26 13.69
N GLU A 216 -9.96 -0.74 12.74
CA GLU A 216 -11.40 -0.87 12.66
C GLU A 216 -11.76 -1.24 11.21
N TYR A 217 -12.54 -2.31 11.03
CA TYR A 217 -12.99 -2.75 9.73
C TYR A 217 -14.51 -2.89 9.72
N SER A 218 -15.14 -2.46 8.63
CA SER A 218 -16.59 -2.60 8.46
C SER A 218 -16.98 -2.76 7.01
N VAL A 219 -18.16 -3.33 6.78
CA VAL A 219 -18.80 -3.40 5.45
C VAL A 219 -20.16 -2.73 5.55
N GLN A 220 -20.38 -1.73 4.73
CA GLN A 220 -21.64 -1.02 4.64
C GLN A 220 -21.93 -0.71 3.17
N ASN A 221 -23.15 -0.93 2.71
CA ASN A 221 -23.60 -0.60 1.36
C ASN A 221 -22.67 -1.15 0.24
N LYS A 222 -22.16 -2.37 0.39
CA LYS A 222 -21.19 -3.00 -0.52
C LYS A 222 -19.84 -2.27 -0.61
N VAL A 223 -19.48 -1.50 0.40
CA VAL A 223 -18.18 -0.86 0.55
C VAL A 223 -17.48 -1.44 1.78
N PHE A 224 -16.25 -1.84 1.62
CA PHE A 224 -15.37 -2.21 2.72
C PHE A 224 -14.63 -0.96 3.20
N TYR A 225 -14.67 -0.75 4.49
CA TYR A 225 -14.00 0.36 5.18
C TYR A 225 -12.93 -0.20 6.09
N ALA A 226 -11.71 0.27 5.92
CA ALA A 226 -10.59 0.00 6.81
C ALA A 226 -10.09 1.32 7.42
N LYS A 227 -9.94 1.34 8.73
CA LYS A 227 -9.41 2.48 9.46
C LYS A 227 -8.31 1.99 10.40
N VAL A 228 -7.14 2.59 10.28
CA VAL A 228 -6.01 2.38 11.19
C VAL A 228 -5.79 3.65 11.98
N VAL A 229 -5.69 3.52 13.29
CA VAL A 229 -5.47 4.63 14.22
C VAL A 229 -4.15 4.39 14.94
N LEU A 230 -3.22 5.32 14.81
CA LEU A 230 -1.89 5.24 15.39
C LEU A 230 -1.66 6.43 16.32
N PRO A 231 -1.07 6.25 17.51
CA PRO A 231 -0.61 7.35 18.33
C PRO A 231 0.43 8.19 17.57
N TYR A 232 0.29 9.50 17.62
CA TYR A 232 1.22 10.44 17.02
C TYR A 232 1.79 11.34 18.10
N LEU A 233 2.75 10.80 18.86
CA LEU A 233 3.45 11.55 19.88
C LEU A 233 4.41 12.53 19.21
N ASN A 234 4.14 13.81 19.33
CA ASN A 234 5.05 14.85 18.89
C ASN A 234 6.34 14.75 19.73
N GLN A 235 7.46 14.33 19.13
CA GLN A 235 8.75 14.21 19.82
C GLN A 235 9.26 15.55 20.41
N GLY A 236 8.53 16.64 20.22
CA GLY A 236 8.86 17.98 20.74
C GLY A 236 8.35 18.29 22.14
N ARG A 237 7.56 17.42 22.81
CA ARG A 237 7.04 17.69 24.16
C ARG A 237 7.80 17.01 25.30
N LEU A 238 8.94 16.40 25.05
CA LEU A 238 9.75 15.75 26.11
C LEU A 238 10.77 16.68 26.78
N TYR A 239 10.78 17.99 26.43
CA TYR A 239 11.63 18.98 27.06
C TYR A 239 10.87 20.30 27.26
N SER A 240 9.91 20.27 28.15
CA SER A 240 9.39 21.49 28.77
C SER A 240 9.02 21.21 30.24
#